data_0f56f123ce86e712a7ff03507b0a0c70
#
_entry.id   0f56f123ce86e712a7ff03507b0a0c70
#
_cell.length_a   1.000
_cell.length_b   1.000
_cell.length_c   1.000
_cell.angle_alpha   90.00
_cell.angle_beta   90.00
_cell.angle_gamma   90.00
#
_symmetry.space_group_name_H-M   'P 1'
#
loop_
_entity.id
_entity.type
_entity.pdbx_description
1 polymer ?
#
loop_
_entity_poly.entity_id
_entity_poly.type
_entity_poly.pdbx_seq_one_letter_code
_entity_poly.pdbx_strand_id
1 'polypeptide(L)'
;LLTACWSASVIAFALLVFSKVHSPEQFSQTYDNVFHLNATESILATGNASTLHLRTLTEPMSQIAMYPAAWHTAAASVVQITHLPVTIAFNGLALAVAAAIWIPGVAWLSAMLVPLPQRTATTAGALLLATATGFYPASLLIWGVLYPMYLAVSLIPAGVGLVVILLRETTPRWGRSRELDPHPRLTLAIAGPLWVLGAFCAHPRSLISALMVALPLLIWTGWRALRGLWRTRPELRRRILWIIAGILAGGVVLAGALVAFVYVHYDLARRPISDHLTGVQARPTETIWGAILQVVSLSAPTGAPNLSTWPLLPLAVVLLICAGWVLVTRQATGWLVWAYLWVGTLYVLAAGSNSDAAKVLTGMWYKDRFRLSALLPVLVVPLVSTTLPRLCARTRWPQAIAWGTSAVLAFSSWMTIAPSIGQGMRVTYRLPAKDSTTLVDGQQAALLRQLPALVPRGQRVLGDPWNGSSLSWVLGDREPVFPHLSGAWTPDQITVATRLDRLGTDPAVCAALTRLHVRYVLDSPRSLNGGGDPAEAQYASIHRAAEEHLMTPMRRSGSNVLYRIDRCRK
;
A
#
# COMPACT_ATOMS: atom_id res chain seq x y z
N LEU A 1 -15.57 11.91 -24.85
CA LEU A 1 -16.07 11.89 -23.48
C LEU A 1 -15.16 11.07 -22.55
N LEU A 2 -14.96 9.75 -22.79
CA LEU A 2 -14.22 8.88 -21.88
C LEU A 2 -12.79 9.34 -21.67
N THR A 3 -12.08 9.73 -22.74
CA THR A 3 -10.72 10.28 -22.64
C THR A 3 -10.69 11.55 -21.78
N ALA A 4 -11.66 12.45 -21.96
CA ALA A 4 -11.76 13.69 -21.17
C ALA A 4 -12.00 13.38 -19.68
N CYS A 5 -12.89 12.43 -19.36
CA CYS A 5 -13.15 12.02 -17.98
C CYS A 5 -11.90 11.37 -17.34
N TRP A 6 -11.20 10.50 -18.09
CA TRP A 6 -9.95 9.92 -17.65
C TRP A 6 -8.88 10.99 -17.40
N SER A 7 -8.66 11.90 -18.36
CA SER A 7 -7.68 12.99 -18.22
C SER A 7 -8.01 13.90 -17.03
N ALA A 8 -9.29 14.25 -16.83
CA ALA A 8 -9.71 15.06 -15.69
C ALA A 8 -9.38 14.37 -14.35
N SER A 9 -9.63 13.06 -14.25
CA SER A 9 -9.31 12.29 -13.05
C SER A 9 -7.81 12.17 -12.80
N VAL A 10 -7.00 11.96 -13.85
CA VAL A 10 -5.53 11.91 -13.75
C VAL A 10 -4.98 13.27 -13.32
N ILE A 11 -5.45 14.36 -13.93
CA ILE A 11 -5.03 15.73 -13.58
C ILE A 11 -5.43 16.05 -12.14
N ALA A 12 -6.68 15.75 -11.75
CA ALA A 12 -7.14 15.96 -10.38
C ALA A 12 -6.27 15.19 -9.38
N PHE A 13 -5.96 13.92 -9.65
CA PHE A 13 -5.08 13.13 -8.79
C PHE A 13 -3.66 13.72 -8.72
N ALA A 14 -3.09 14.10 -9.85
CA ALA A 14 -1.77 14.73 -9.88
C ALA A 14 -1.75 16.03 -9.06
N LEU A 15 -2.79 16.86 -9.17
CA LEU A 15 -2.92 18.08 -8.38
C LEU A 15 -3.11 17.79 -6.89
N LEU A 16 -3.95 16.82 -6.52
CA LEU A 16 -4.18 16.41 -5.13
C LEU A 16 -2.87 15.98 -4.44
N VAL A 17 -2.05 15.20 -5.15
CA VAL A 17 -0.85 14.57 -4.57
C VAL A 17 0.36 15.49 -4.69
N PHE A 18 0.61 16.10 -5.85
CA PHE A 18 1.87 16.79 -6.12
C PHE A 18 1.83 18.30 -6.01
N SER A 19 0.65 18.94 -5.87
CA SER A 19 0.59 20.42 -5.78
C SER A 19 1.31 21.02 -4.57
N LYS A 20 1.55 20.22 -3.52
CA LYS A 20 2.26 20.64 -2.30
C LYS A 20 3.63 20.01 -2.16
N VAL A 21 4.08 19.27 -3.17
CA VAL A 21 5.45 18.74 -3.29
C VAL A 21 6.24 19.69 -4.18
N HIS A 22 7.29 20.31 -3.64
CA HIS A 22 7.97 21.43 -4.29
C HIS A 22 8.98 21.00 -5.37
N SER A 23 9.43 19.75 -5.35
CA SER A 23 10.37 19.20 -6.33
C SER A 23 10.00 17.77 -6.67
N PRO A 24 10.13 17.33 -7.93
CA PRO A 24 9.89 15.96 -8.32
C PRO A 24 10.85 14.95 -7.64
N GLU A 25 11.99 15.42 -7.10
CA GLU A 25 12.93 14.60 -6.34
C GLU A 25 12.54 14.40 -4.88
N GLN A 26 11.56 15.16 -4.36
CA GLN A 26 11.12 14.98 -2.99
C GLN A 26 10.46 13.61 -2.82
N PHE A 27 10.75 12.96 -1.72
CA PHE A 27 10.29 11.64 -1.37
C PHE A 27 9.71 11.62 0.04
N SER A 28 8.94 10.61 0.35
CA SER A 28 8.36 10.44 1.67
C SER A 28 9.43 10.23 2.74
N GLN A 29 9.37 11.01 3.80
CA GLN A 29 10.25 10.97 4.97
C GLN A 29 9.71 9.98 6.02
N THR A 30 9.35 8.76 5.60
CA THR A 30 8.74 7.74 6.45
C THR A 30 9.61 6.51 6.61
N TYR A 31 9.35 5.75 7.67
CA TYR A 31 10.08 4.54 8.02
C TYR A 31 10.17 3.52 6.86
N ASP A 32 9.02 3.16 6.27
CA ASP A 32 8.97 2.14 5.22
C ASP A 32 9.66 2.59 3.92
N ASN A 33 9.69 3.90 3.65
CA ASN A 33 10.28 4.42 2.41
C ASN A 33 11.78 4.21 2.33
N VAL A 34 12.49 4.15 3.46
CA VAL A 34 13.92 3.84 3.49
C VAL A 34 14.19 2.47 2.88
N PHE A 35 13.36 1.48 3.24
CA PHE A 35 13.44 0.16 2.61
C PHE A 35 13.15 0.23 1.12
N HIS A 36 12.07 0.89 0.73
CA HIS A 36 11.64 0.91 -0.67
C HIS A 36 12.69 1.53 -1.59
N LEU A 37 13.27 2.65 -1.20
CA LEU A 37 14.30 3.33 -1.98
C LEU A 37 15.56 2.46 -2.09
N ASN A 38 16.10 1.96 -0.96
CA ASN A 38 17.30 1.14 -0.95
C ASN A 38 17.11 -0.24 -1.60
N ALA A 39 15.90 -0.82 -1.53
CA ALA A 39 15.59 -2.05 -2.24
C ALA A 39 15.66 -1.88 -3.76
N THR A 40 15.26 -0.71 -4.27
CA THR A 40 15.39 -0.40 -5.69
C THR A 40 16.85 -0.18 -6.09
N GLU A 41 17.65 0.52 -5.27
CA GLU A 41 19.09 0.64 -5.48
C GLU A 41 19.80 -0.73 -5.45
N SER A 42 19.39 -1.61 -4.55
CA SER A 42 19.91 -2.98 -4.48
C SER A 42 19.61 -3.77 -5.77
N ILE A 43 18.40 -3.63 -6.33
CA ILE A 43 18.07 -4.25 -7.63
C ILE A 43 18.95 -3.67 -8.75
N LEU A 44 19.14 -2.36 -8.78
CA LEU A 44 19.99 -1.71 -9.79
C LEU A 44 21.45 -2.15 -9.69
N ALA A 45 21.96 -2.31 -8.47
CA ALA A 45 23.35 -2.71 -8.23
C ALA A 45 23.60 -4.20 -8.48
N THR A 46 22.65 -5.08 -8.15
CA THR A 46 22.83 -6.54 -8.20
C THR A 46 22.19 -7.20 -9.41
N GLY A 47 21.25 -6.55 -10.07
CA GLY A 47 20.40 -7.15 -11.10
C GLY A 47 19.37 -8.15 -10.56
N ASN A 48 19.27 -8.34 -9.24
CA ASN A 48 18.38 -9.34 -8.63
C ASN A 48 17.06 -8.71 -8.18
N ALA A 49 16.01 -8.88 -8.99
CA ALA A 49 14.65 -8.39 -8.72
C ALA A 49 13.72 -9.48 -8.15
N SER A 50 14.27 -10.57 -7.59
CA SER A 50 13.47 -11.70 -7.11
C SER A 50 12.69 -11.33 -5.84
N THR A 51 11.36 -11.57 -5.87
CA THR A 51 10.49 -11.48 -4.69
C THR A 51 10.95 -12.41 -3.54
N LEU A 52 11.65 -13.51 -3.84
CA LEU A 52 12.16 -14.45 -2.84
C LEU A 52 13.45 -13.98 -2.17
N HIS A 53 14.07 -12.91 -2.68
CA HIS A 53 15.38 -12.46 -2.22
C HIS A 53 15.39 -11.02 -1.68
N LEU A 54 14.44 -10.17 -2.06
CA LEU A 54 14.53 -8.73 -1.82
C LEU A 54 14.65 -8.34 -0.32
N ARG A 55 14.07 -9.12 0.58
CA ARG A 55 14.16 -8.88 2.03
C ARG A 55 15.53 -9.22 2.63
N THR A 56 16.43 -9.90 1.90
CA THR A 56 17.81 -10.10 2.36
C THR A 56 18.56 -8.78 2.60
N LEU A 57 18.08 -7.69 2.01
CA LEU A 57 18.54 -6.33 2.31
C LEU A 57 18.51 -6.01 3.82
N THR A 58 17.50 -6.49 4.54
CA THR A 58 17.32 -6.31 5.99
C THR A 58 17.53 -7.61 6.79
N GLU A 59 17.69 -8.74 6.11
CA GLU A 59 17.93 -10.06 6.70
C GLU A 59 19.07 -10.77 5.94
N PRO A 60 20.29 -10.20 5.95
CA PRO A 60 21.38 -10.67 5.08
C PRO A 60 21.86 -12.10 5.38
N MET A 61 21.52 -12.65 6.54
CA MET A 61 21.85 -14.04 6.89
C MET A 61 20.83 -15.06 6.34
N SER A 62 19.70 -14.61 5.82
CA SER A 62 18.65 -15.48 5.28
C SER A 62 18.94 -15.82 3.82
N GLN A 63 18.89 -17.11 3.47
CA GLN A 63 19.02 -17.54 2.07
C GLN A 63 17.78 -17.19 1.23
N ILE A 64 16.60 -17.31 1.84
CA ILE A 64 15.31 -16.94 1.23
C ILE A 64 14.63 -15.97 2.19
N ALA A 65 14.43 -14.74 1.74
CA ALA A 65 13.76 -13.70 2.49
C ALA A 65 12.78 -12.97 1.57
N MET A 66 11.52 -13.38 1.64
CA MET A 66 10.48 -12.94 0.71
C MET A 66 10.00 -11.51 1.01
N TYR A 67 10.01 -10.66 -0.03
CA TYR A 67 9.34 -9.37 -0.04
C TYR A 67 8.75 -9.08 -1.43
N PRO A 68 7.51 -8.52 -1.54
CA PRO A 68 6.90 -8.20 -2.83
C PRO A 68 7.76 -7.22 -3.65
N ALA A 69 8.29 -7.68 -4.79
CA ALA A 69 9.28 -6.92 -5.55
C ALA A 69 8.71 -6.14 -6.76
N ALA A 70 7.45 -6.37 -7.14
CA ALA A 70 6.91 -5.81 -8.39
C ALA A 70 7.02 -4.28 -8.49
N TRP A 71 6.76 -3.55 -7.40
CA TRP A 71 6.94 -2.10 -7.37
C TRP A 71 8.39 -1.70 -7.61
N HIS A 72 9.31 -2.32 -6.88
CA HIS A 72 10.75 -2.00 -6.92
C HIS A 72 11.36 -2.36 -8.27
N THR A 73 10.94 -3.49 -8.85
CA THR A 73 11.35 -3.92 -10.19
C THR A 73 10.87 -2.92 -11.25
N ALA A 74 9.61 -2.49 -11.17
CA ALA A 74 9.09 -1.48 -12.10
C ALA A 74 9.83 -0.16 -11.95
N ALA A 75 10.10 0.29 -10.73
CA ALA A 75 10.87 1.51 -10.48
C ALA A 75 12.31 1.39 -10.99
N ALA A 76 12.99 0.28 -10.73
CA ALA A 76 14.34 0.01 -11.27
C ALA A 76 14.35 0.04 -12.80
N SER A 77 13.34 -0.55 -13.46
CA SER A 77 13.19 -0.51 -14.92
C SER A 77 13.02 0.92 -15.43
N VAL A 78 12.21 1.76 -14.74
CA VAL A 78 12.08 3.18 -15.09
C VAL A 78 13.42 3.89 -14.97
N VAL A 79 14.17 3.68 -13.89
CA VAL A 79 15.50 4.27 -13.71
C VAL A 79 16.46 3.84 -14.82
N GLN A 80 16.51 2.56 -15.17
CA GLN A 80 17.39 2.03 -16.24
C GLN A 80 17.07 2.62 -17.61
N ILE A 81 15.79 2.84 -17.92
CA ILE A 81 15.35 3.38 -19.21
C ILE A 81 15.55 4.90 -19.27
N THR A 82 15.27 5.62 -18.17
CA THR A 82 15.21 7.08 -18.17
C THR A 82 16.47 7.74 -17.63
N HIS A 83 17.30 6.99 -16.90
CA HIS A 83 18.44 7.49 -16.13
C HIS A 83 18.09 8.55 -15.08
N LEU A 84 16.82 8.65 -14.69
CA LEU A 84 16.36 9.56 -13.64
C LEU A 84 16.62 8.95 -12.24
N PRO A 85 16.75 9.78 -11.20
CA PRO A 85 16.88 9.32 -9.82
C PRO A 85 15.71 8.41 -9.39
N VAL A 86 15.97 7.46 -8.49
CA VAL A 86 14.97 6.54 -7.94
C VAL A 86 13.77 7.28 -7.34
N THR A 87 14.01 8.42 -6.70
CA THR A 87 12.96 9.27 -6.10
C THR A 87 11.98 9.81 -7.14
N ILE A 88 12.46 10.25 -8.30
CA ILE A 88 11.61 10.70 -9.42
C ILE A 88 10.87 9.51 -10.02
N ALA A 89 11.56 8.38 -10.21
CA ALA A 89 10.94 7.16 -10.73
C ALA A 89 9.76 6.71 -9.84
N PHE A 90 9.87 6.81 -8.52
CA PHE A 90 8.80 6.47 -7.58
C PHE A 90 7.60 7.40 -7.71
N ASN A 91 7.81 8.70 -7.77
CA ASN A 91 6.72 9.67 -7.93
C ASN A 91 6.02 9.52 -9.28
N GLY A 92 6.79 9.32 -10.36
CA GLY A 92 6.26 9.04 -11.69
C GLY A 92 5.47 7.73 -11.74
N LEU A 93 5.98 6.66 -11.11
CA LEU A 93 5.31 5.37 -11.04
C LEU A 93 4.01 5.44 -10.24
N ALA A 94 3.97 6.23 -9.14
CA ALA A 94 2.75 6.44 -8.38
C ALA A 94 1.64 7.06 -9.24
N LEU A 95 1.98 8.07 -10.05
CA LEU A 95 1.03 8.65 -11.00
C LEU A 95 0.64 7.66 -12.11
N ALA A 96 1.61 6.93 -12.67
CA ALA A 96 1.36 5.96 -13.73
C ALA A 96 0.44 4.82 -13.28
N VAL A 97 0.62 4.29 -12.08
CA VAL A 97 -0.24 3.24 -11.50
C VAL A 97 -1.68 3.76 -11.31
N ALA A 98 -1.86 4.98 -10.82
CA ALA A 98 -3.20 5.56 -10.72
C ALA A 98 -3.83 5.75 -12.11
N ALA A 99 -3.09 6.33 -13.06
CA ALA A 99 -3.58 6.68 -14.39
C ALA A 99 -3.86 5.44 -15.27
N ALA A 100 -2.96 4.46 -15.28
CA ALA A 100 -3.00 3.34 -16.22
C ALA A 100 -3.61 2.05 -15.62
N ILE A 101 -3.65 1.89 -14.30
CA ILE A 101 -4.15 0.67 -13.67
C ILE A 101 -5.43 0.93 -12.87
N TRP A 102 -5.36 1.85 -11.88
CA TRP A 102 -6.49 2.07 -10.97
C TRP A 102 -7.71 2.68 -11.66
N ILE A 103 -7.55 3.86 -12.26
CA ILE A 103 -8.67 4.60 -12.86
C ILE A 103 -9.36 3.77 -13.96
N PRO A 104 -8.64 3.20 -14.96
CA PRO A 104 -9.27 2.35 -15.96
C PRO A 104 -9.77 1.02 -15.38
N GLY A 105 -9.09 0.45 -14.38
CA GLY A 105 -9.48 -0.81 -13.76
C GLY A 105 -10.83 -0.74 -13.07
N VAL A 106 -11.08 0.28 -12.25
CA VAL A 106 -12.37 0.45 -11.56
C VAL A 106 -13.48 0.86 -12.55
N ALA A 107 -13.15 1.61 -13.59
CA ALA A 107 -14.09 1.94 -14.66
C ALA A 107 -14.48 0.70 -15.50
N TRP A 108 -13.51 -0.16 -15.81
CA TRP A 108 -13.75 -1.43 -16.47
C TRP A 108 -14.65 -2.36 -15.62
N LEU A 109 -14.34 -2.52 -14.32
CA LEU A 109 -15.21 -3.28 -13.41
C LEU A 109 -16.64 -2.73 -13.43
N SER A 110 -16.81 -1.42 -13.34
CA SER A 110 -18.12 -0.78 -13.36
C SER A 110 -18.88 -1.06 -14.66
N ALA A 111 -18.20 -0.96 -15.81
CA ALA A 111 -18.75 -1.24 -17.13
C ALA A 111 -19.20 -2.71 -17.28
N MET A 112 -18.49 -3.64 -16.64
CA MET A 112 -18.84 -5.06 -16.63
C MET A 112 -20.14 -5.38 -15.88
N LEU A 113 -20.60 -4.48 -15.01
CA LEU A 113 -21.78 -4.69 -14.16
C LEU A 113 -23.07 -4.14 -14.77
N VAL A 114 -23.02 -3.54 -15.94
CA VAL A 114 -24.18 -2.91 -16.62
C VAL A 114 -24.34 -3.41 -18.06
N PRO A 115 -25.57 -3.36 -18.62
CA PRO A 115 -25.80 -3.68 -20.04
C PRO A 115 -25.21 -2.59 -20.95
N LEU A 116 -25.00 -2.94 -22.23
CA LEU A 116 -24.37 -2.09 -23.25
C LEU A 116 -24.90 -0.64 -23.30
N PRO A 117 -26.23 -0.39 -23.28
CA PRO A 117 -26.76 0.98 -23.38
C PRO A 117 -26.34 1.90 -22.24
N GLN A 118 -25.98 1.35 -21.06
CA GLN A 118 -25.60 2.13 -19.88
C GLN A 118 -24.10 2.30 -19.72
N ARG A 119 -23.27 1.57 -20.50
CA ARG A 119 -21.83 1.48 -20.30
C ARG A 119 -21.12 2.82 -20.40
N THR A 120 -21.43 3.62 -21.43
CA THR A 120 -20.73 4.89 -21.63
C THR A 120 -20.88 5.82 -20.43
N ALA A 121 -22.11 6.02 -19.94
CA ALA A 121 -22.35 6.87 -18.77
C ALA A 121 -21.74 6.28 -17.48
N THR A 122 -21.87 4.96 -17.29
CA THR A 122 -21.27 4.26 -16.16
C THR A 122 -19.73 4.37 -16.16
N THR A 123 -19.11 4.14 -17.32
CA THR A 123 -17.64 4.25 -17.47
C THR A 123 -17.18 5.67 -17.22
N ALA A 124 -17.85 6.67 -17.82
CA ALA A 124 -17.53 8.08 -17.61
C ALA A 124 -17.64 8.47 -16.13
N GLY A 125 -18.74 8.07 -15.47
CA GLY A 125 -18.94 8.31 -14.05
C GLY A 125 -17.87 7.62 -13.18
N ALA A 126 -17.53 6.36 -13.48
CA ALA A 126 -16.50 5.63 -12.75
C ALA A 126 -15.10 6.22 -12.93
N LEU A 127 -14.75 6.66 -14.15
CA LEU A 127 -13.48 7.36 -14.42
C LEU A 127 -13.36 8.62 -13.55
N LEU A 128 -14.42 9.45 -13.46
CA LEU A 128 -14.41 10.67 -12.67
C LEU A 128 -14.35 10.39 -11.15
N LEU A 129 -15.12 9.41 -10.68
CA LEU A 129 -15.19 9.08 -9.26
C LEU A 129 -14.01 8.29 -8.74
N ALA A 130 -13.16 7.73 -9.61
CA ALA A 130 -12.03 6.88 -9.22
C ALA A 130 -11.03 7.55 -8.26
N THR A 131 -10.90 8.87 -8.31
CA THR A 131 -10.00 9.66 -7.46
C THR A 131 -10.75 10.62 -6.53
N ALA A 132 -12.08 10.48 -6.45
CA ALA A 132 -12.96 11.38 -5.71
C ALA A 132 -13.10 11.03 -4.22
N THR A 133 -12.30 10.10 -3.69
CA THR A 133 -12.28 9.77 -2.27
C THR A 133 -10.89 9.92 -1.68
N GLY A 134 -10.80 10.30 -0.39
CA GLY A 134 -9.52 10.38 0.32
C GLY A 134 -8.97 9.01 0.72
N PHE A 135 -9.77 7.94 0.66
CA PHE A 135 -9.35 6.60 1.07
C PHE A 135 -8.30 5.98 0.15
N TYR A 136 -8.46 6.13 -1.16
CA TYR A 136 -7.55 5.63 -2.18
C TYR A 136 -7.75 6.45 -3.48
N PRO A 137 -6.69 6.73 -4.22
CA PRO A 137 -5.32 6.23 -4.12
C PRO A 137 -4.40 7.02 -3.17
N ALA A 138 -4.74 8.23 -2.73
CA ALA A 138 -3.82 9.16 -2.07
C ALA A 138 -3.34 8.71 -0.69
N SER A 139 -4.22 8.11 0.15
CA SER A 139 -3.87 7.79 1.55
C SER A 139 -2.67 6.84 1.69
N LEU A 140 -2.52 5.87 0.78
CA LEU A 140 -1.39 4.93 0.82
C LEU A 140 -0.05 5.53 0.39
N LEU A 141 -0.06 6.72 -0.23
CA LEU A 141 1.13 7.50 -0.54
C LEU A 141 1.57 8.41 0.61
N ILE A 142 0.68 8.63 1.60
CA ILE A 142 0.95 9.45 2.77
C ILE A 142 1.29 8.57 3.97
N TRP A 143 0.48 7.52 4.23
CA TRP A 143 0.69 6.61 5.35
C TRP A 143 1.78 5.59 5.05
N GLY A 144 2.94 5.74 5.70
CA GLY A 144 4.07 4.84 5.60
C GLY A 144 4.67 4.70 4.19
N VAL A 145 3.98 5.22 3.18
CA VAL A 145 4.22 5.01 1.74
C VAL A 145 4.17 3.53 1.39
N LEU A 146 2.99 2.96 1.46
CA LEU A 146 2.78 1.53 1.24
C LEU A 146 2.77 1.17 -0.26
N TYR A 147 3.83 1.45 -1.00
CA TYR A 147 3.92 1.28 -2.46
C TYR A 147 3.52 -0.13 -2.97
N PRO A 148 3.99 -1.24 -2.38
CA PRO A 148 3.53 -2.57 -2.80
C PRO A 148 2.02 -2.76 -2.63
N MET A 149 1.44 -2.27 -1.52
CA MET A 149 0.00 -2.34 -1.29
C MET A 149 -0.78 -1.38 -2.20
N TYR A 150 -0.22 -0.21 -2.51
CA TYR A 150 -0.76 0.74 -3.46
C TYR A 150 -0.93 0.10 -4.86
N LEU A 151 0.13 -0.52 -5.39
CA LEU A 151 0.06 -1.27 -6.64
C LEU A 151 -0.95 -2.42 -6.56
N ALA A 152 -0.92 -3.17 -5.46
CA ALA A 152 -1.78 -4.32 -5.26
C ALA A 152 -3.28 -3.97 -5.20
N VAL A 153 -3.66 -2.88 -4.52
CA VAL A 153 -5.06 -2.39 -4.50
C VAL A 153 -5.52 -1.95 -5.88
N SER A 154 -4.63 -1.34 -6.68
CA SER A 154 -4.95 -0.95 -8.07
C SER A 154 -5.36 -2.13 -8.93
N LEU A 155 -4.86 -3.34 -8.65
CA LEU A 155 -5.16 -4.57 -9.41
C LEU A 155 -6.48 -5.23 -8.98
N ILE A 156 -7.04 -4.89 -7.80
CA ILE A 156 -8.24 -5.56 -7.27
C ILE A 156 -9.46 -5.43 -8.20
N PRO A 157 -9.77 -4.25 -8.78
CA PRO A 157 -10.90 -4.14 -9.70
C PRO A 157 -10.83 -5.12 -10.87
N ALA A 158 -9.64 -5.32 -11.44
CA ALA A 158 -9.42 -6.30 -12.51
C ALA A 158 -9.70 -7.73 -12.04
N GLY A 159 -9.21 -8.13 -10.86
CA GLY A 159 -9.47 -9.44 -10.29
C GLY A 159 -10.95 -9.70 -10.03
N VAL A 160 -11.66 -8.72 -9.45
CA VAL A 160 -13.12 -8.84 -9.24
C VAL A 160 -13.85 -8.93 -10.57
N GLY A 161 -13.42 -8.19 -11.60
CA GLY A 161 -13.98 -8.27 -12.95
C GLY A 161 -13.78 -9.66 -13.58
N LEU A 162 -12.61 -10.28 -13.40
CA LEU A 162 -12.37 -11.67 -13.83
C LEU A 162 -13.29 -12.67 -13.13
N VAL A 163 -13.55 -12.47 -11.83
CA VAL A 163 -14.56 -13.27 -11.09
C VAL A 163 -15.96 -13.07 -11.69
N VAL A 164 -16.33 -11.85 -12.07
CA VAL A 164 -17.62 -11.57 -12.74
C VAL A 164 -17.70 -12.31 -14.08
N ILE A 165 -16.65 -12.32 -14.90
CA ILE A 165 -16.60 -13.05 -16.17
C ILE A 165 -16.77 -14.56 -15.92
N LEU A 166 -16.01 -15.12 -14.98
CA LEU A 166 -16.09 -16.55 -14.61
C LEU A 166 -17.50 -16.94 -14.18
N LEU A 167 -18.15 -16.15 -13.33
CA LEU A 167 -19.51 -16.44 -12.86
C LEU A 167 -20.54 -16.36 -13.99
N ARG A 168 -20.35 -15.51 -14.99
CA ARG A 168 -21.24 -15.42 -16.16
C ARG A 168 -21.06 -16.58 -17.12
N GLU A 169 -19.84 -17.09 -17.29
CA GLU A 169 -19.60 -18.29 -18.08
C GLU A 169 -20.19 -19.55 -17.43
N THR A 170 -20.14 -19.62 -16.10
CA THR A 170 -20.60 -20.79 -15.36
C THR A 170 -22.09 -20.73 -15.02
N THR A 171 -22.73 -19.56 -15.11
CA THR A 171 -24.14 -19.35 -14.68
C THR A 171 -24.93 -18.61 -15.78
N PRO A 172 -25.53 -19.29 -16.76
CA PRO A 172 -26.16 -18.69 -17.97
C PRO A 172 -27.24 -17.62 -17.71
N ARG A 173 -27.81 -17.58 -16.50
CA ARG A 173 -28.86 -16.61 -16.11
C ARG A 173 -28.38 -15.17 -15.93
N TRP A 174 -27.05 -14.92 -16.00
CA TRP A 174 -26.45 -13.58 -15.82
C TRP A 174 -26.30 -12.77 -17.10
N GLY A 175 -26.83 -13.22 -18.22
CA GLY A 175 -26.56 -12.70 -19.56
C GLY A 175 -25.30 -13.36 -20.15
N ARG A 176 -25.19 -13.35 -21.47
CA ARG A 176 -24.04 -13.97 -22.14
C ARG A 176 -22.80 -13.12 -21.92
N SER A 177 -21.73 -13.72 -21.39
CA SER A 177 -20.42 -13.05 -21.24
C SER A 177 -19.88 -12.51 -22.56
N ARG A 178 -20.26 -13.09 -23.69
CA ARG A 178 -19.88 -12.66 -25.05
C ARG A 178 -20.30 -11.25 -25.43
N GLU A 179 -21.32 -10.67 -24.75
CA GLU A 179 -21.66 -9.26 -24.92
C GLU A 179 -20.62 -8.32 -24.29
N LEU A 180 -19.84 -8.83 -23.36
CA LEU A 180 -18.84 -8.12 -22.58
C LEU A 180 -17.42 -8.40 -23.06
N ASP A 181 -17.18 -9.64 -23.43
CA ASP A 181 -15.91 -10.17 -23.89
C ASP A 181 -16.21 -11.20 -24.99
N PRO A 182 -15.72 -11.02 -26.23
CA PRO A 182 -15.93 -11.99 -27.32
C PRO A 182 -15.26 -13.35 -27.05
N HIS A 183 -14.23 -13.38 -26.20
CA HIS A 183 -13.44 -14.55 -25.89
C HIS A 183 -13.24 -14.80 -24.38
N PRO A 184 -14.31 -14.92 -23.58
CA PRO A 184 -14.21 -14.92 -22.12
C PRO A 184 -13.39 -16.07 -21.55
N ARG A 185 -13.40 -17.24 -22.21
CA ARG A 185 -12.58 -18.39 -21.80
C ARG A 185 -11.09 -18.14 -22.02
N LEU A 186 -10.72 -17.49 -23.12
CA LEU A 186 -9.34 -17.12 -23.40
C LEU A 186 -8.86 -16.04 -22.42
N THR A 187 -9.70 -15.04 -22.16
CA THR A 187 -9.43 -14.02 -21.14
C THR A 187 -9.20 -14.65 -19.78
N LEU A 188 -10.05 -15.57 -19.34
CA LEU A 188 -9.87 -16.26 -18.06
C LEU A 188 -8.61 -17.14 -18.04
N ALA A 189 -8.31 -17.84 -19.16
CA ALA A 189 -7.15 -18.73 -19.25
C ALA A 189 -5.81 -17.97 -19.23
N ILE A 190 -5.76 -16.77 -19.77
CA ILE A 190 -4.54 -15.95 -19.85
C ILE A 190 -4.50 -14.91 -18.74
N ALA A 191 -5.50 -14.03 -18.67
CA ALA A 191 -5.49 -12.92 -17.73
C ALA A 191 -5.69 -13.37 -16.27
N GLY A 192 -6.37 -14.48 -16.03
CA GLY A 192 -6.56 -15.03 -14.68
C GLY A 192 -5.23 -15.38 -13.99
N PRO A 193 -4.43 -16.30 -14.54
CA PRO A 193 -3.11 -16.64 -13.98
C PRO A 193 -2.15 -15.45 -13.93
N LEU A 194 -2.13 -14.60 -14.95
CA LEU A 194 -1.30 -13.39 -14.96
C LEU A 194 -1.70 -12.42 -13.86
N TRP A 195 -3.00 -12.24 -13.62
CA TRP A 195 -3.48 -11.42 -12.53
C TRP A 195 -3.10 -11.99 -11.18
N VAL A 196 -3.26 -13.31 -10.95
CA VAL A 196 -2.87 -13.96 -9.69
C VAL A 196 -1.38 -13.77 -9.43
N LEU A 197 -0.53 -14.02 -10.44
CA LEU A 197 0.91 -13.85 -10.32
C LEU A 197 1.29 -12.38 -10.06
N GLY A 198 0.74 -11.46 -10.86
CA GLY A 198 1.00 -10.02 -10.70
C GLY A 198 0.53 -9.49 -9.34
N ALA A 199 -0.64 -9.89 -8.88
CA ALA A 199 -1.18 -9.53 -7.57
C ALA A 199 -0.33 -10.10 -6.43
N PHE A 200 0.16 -11.35 -6.55
CA PHE A 200 1.08 -11.95 -5.58
C PHE A 200 2.41 -11.21 -5.51
N CYS A 201 3.01 -10.90 -6.67
CA CYS A 201 4.28 -10.18 -6.75
C CYS A 201 4.14 -8.71 -6.31
N ALA A 202 2.97 -8.08 -6.53
CA ALA A 202 2.68 -6.75 -6.03
C ALA A 202 2.54 -6.74 -4.50
N HIS A 203 1.68 -7.60 -3.96
CA HIS A 203 1.54 -7.85 -2.52
C HIS A 203 0.61 -9.06 -2.29
N PRO A 204 1.05 -10.17 -1.65
CA PRO A 204 0.24 -11.39 -1.49
C PRO A 204 -1.15 -11.15 -0.86
N ARG A 205 -1.27 -10.17 0.03
CA ARG A 205 -2.55 -9.79 0.67
C ARG A 205 -3.59 -9.25 -0.30
N SER A 206 -3.21 -8.83 -1.52
CA SER A 206 -4.18 -8.40 -2.53
C SER A 206 -5.11 -9.53 -2.95
N LEU A 207 -4.63 -10.77 -2.98
CA LEU A 207 -5.46 -11.94 -3.27
C LEU A 207 -6.55 -12.12 -2.21
N ILE A 208 -6.18 -11.97 -0.92
CA ILE A 208 -7.13 -12.02 0.19
C ILE A 208 -8.09 -10.82 0.13
N SER A 209 -7.58 -9.64 -0.16
CA SER A 209 -8.38 -8.42 -0.29
C SER A 209 -9.39 -8.53 -1.44
N ALA A 210 -8.98 -9.06 -2.60
CA ALA A 210 -9.87 -9.30 -3.73
C ALA A 210 -10.94 -10.35 -3.39
N LEU A 211 -10.56 -11.41 -2.68
CA LEU A 211 -11.51 -12.41 -2.18
C LEU A 211 -12.51 -11.79 -1.21
N MET A 212 -12.06 -10.95 -0.26
CA MET A 212 -12.96 -10.28 0.69
C MET A 212 -13.94 -9.32 -0.01
N VAL A 213 -13.49 -8.59 -1.02
CA VAL A 213 -14.35 -7.73 -1.85
C VAL A 213 -15.36 -8.56 -2.65
N ALA A 214 -14.91 -9.69 -3.23
CA ALA A 214 -15.77 -10.57 -4.03
C ALA A 214 -16.66 -11.51 -3.20
N LEU A 215 -16.38 -11.70 -1.92
CA LEU A 215 -17.04 -12.70 -1.07
C LEU A 215 -18.58 -12.60 -1.07
N PRO A 216 -19.21 -11.42 -0.90
CA PRO A 216 -20.66 -11.30 -0.98
C PRO A 216 -21.22 -11.68 -2.36
N LEU A 217 -20.49 -11.39 -3.43
CA LEU A 217 -20.85 -11.81 -4.79
C LEU A 217 -20.83 -13.35 -4.92
N LEU A 218 -19.76 -13.99 -4.42
CA LEU A 218 -19.59 -15.44 -4.46
C LEU A 218 -20.67 -16.14 -3.61
N ILE A 219 -20.93 -15.64 -2.41
CA ILE A 219 -21.99 -16.18 -1.53
C ILE A 219 -23.36 -16.05 -2.21
N TRP A 220 -23.67 -14.87 -2.73
CA TRP A 220 -24.95 -14.60 -3.36
C TRP A 220 -25.18 -15.46 -4.61
N THR A 221 -24.18 -15.60 -5.48
CA THR A 221 -24.26 -16.43 -6.69
C THR A 221 -24.31 -17.90 -6.36
N GLY A 222 -23.47 -18.36 -5.44
CA GLY A 222 -23.46 -19.75 -4.95
C GLY A 222 -24.80 -20.14 -4.35
N TRP A 223 -25.38 -19.29 -3.50
CA TRP A 223 -26.72 -19.51 -2.93
C TRP A 223 -27.80 -19.60 -3.98
N ARG A 224 -27.79 -18.71 -4.98
CA ARG A 224 -28.78 -18.74 -6.08
C ARG A 224 -28.65 -19.99 -6.95
N ALA A 225 -27.42 -20.40 -7.28
CA ALA A 225 -27.15 -21.61 -8.03
C ALA A 225 -27.64 -22.84 -7.24
N LEU A 226 -27.28 -22.92 -5.98
CA LEU A 226 -27.68 -24.00 -5.08
C LEU A 226 -29.21 -24.12 -4.93
N ARG A 227 -29.87 -22.96 -4.69
CA ARG A 227 -31.33 -22.92 -4.61
C ARG A 227 -32.00 -23.29 -5.94
N GLY A 228 -31.39 -22.92 -7.07
CA GLY A 228 -31.84 -23.30 -8.40
C GLY A 228 -31.76 -24.82 -8.60
N LEU A 229 -30.60 -25.43 -8.33
CA LEU A 229 -30.38 -26.86 -8.42
C LEU A 229 -31.32 -27.65 -7.48
N TRP A 230 -31.46 -27.18 -6.25
CA TRP A 230 -32.35 -27.77 -5.27
C TRP A 230 -33.79 -27.86 -5.75
N ARG A 231 -34.28 -26.86 -6.50
CA ARG A 231 -35.67 -26.80 -7.01
C ARG A 231 -35.84 -27.56 -8.31
N THR A 232 -34.84 -27.52 -9.20
CA THR A 232 -34.98 -28.09 -10.56
C THR A 232 -34.46 -29.51 -10.72
N ARG A 233 -33.69 -30.00 -9.75
CA ARG A 233 -33.04 -31.33 -9.78
C ARG A 233 -33.19 -32.05 -8.44
N PRO A 234 -34.39 -32.53 -8.13
CA PRO A 234 -34.65 -33.22 -6.84
C PRO A 234 -33.76 -34.43 -6.62
N GLU A 235 -33.38 -35.12 -7.69
CA GLU A 235 -32.45 -36.26 -7.69
C GLU A 235 -31.04 -35.90 -7.17
N LEU A 236 -30.63 -34.65 -7.28
CA LEU A 236 -29.31 -34.19 -6.83
C LEU A 236 -29.29 -33.71 -5.38
N ARG A 237 -30.43 -33.60 -4.70
CA ARG A 237 -30.51 -33.01 -3.34
C ARG A 237 -29.59 -33.70 -2.34
N ARG A 238 -29.55 -35.03 -2.34
CA ARG A 238 -28.65 -35.80 -1.46
C ARG A 238 -27.19 -35.51 -1.76
N ARG A 239 -26.80 -35.42 -3.04
CA ARG A 239 -25.44 -35.09 -3.47
C ARG A 239 -25.08 -33.66 -3.10
N ILE A 240 -26.00 -32.71 -3.24
CA ILE A 240 -25.84 -31.30 -2.83
C ILE A 240 -25.61 -31.23 -1.32
N LEU A 241 -26.37 -31.96 -0.50
CA LEU A 241 -26.16 -32.01 0.95
C LEU A 241 -24.77 -32.53 1.31
N TRP A 242 -24.30 -33.60 0.64
CA TRP A 242 -22.94 -34.10 0.86
C TRP A 242 -21.85 -33.11 0.44
N ILE A 243 -22.03 -32.38 -0.67
CA ILE A 243 -21.09 -31.33 -1.09
C ILE A 243 -21.07 -30.20 -0.05
N ILE A 244 -22.22 -29.74 0.42
CA ILE A 244 -22.31 -28.73 1.48
C ILE A 244 -21.61 -29.21 2.76
N ALA A 245 -21.94 -30.43 3.20
CA ALA A 245 -21.31 -31.02 4.38
C ALA A 245 -19.79 -31.13 4.22
N GLY A 246 -19.31 -31.55 3.03
CA GLY A 246 -17.89 -31.62 2.71
C GLY A 246 -17.21 -30.24 2.72
N ILE A 247 -17.85 -29.21 2.14
CA ILE A 247 -17.35 -27.83 2.18
C ILE A 247 -17.30 -27.31 3.62
N LEU A 248 -18.32 -27.53 4.41
CA LEU A 248 -18.38 -27.13 5.82
C LEU A 248 -17.31 -27.86 6.65
N ALA A 249 -17.19 -29.18 6.48
CA ALA A 249 -16.17 -29.98 7.16
C ALA A 249 -14.75 -29.54 6.76
N GLY A 250 -14.52 -29.37 5.46
CA GLY A 250 -13.24 -28.85 4.94
C GLY A 250 -12.93 -27.45 5.46
N GLY A 251 -13.95 -26.58 5.53
CA GLY A 251 -13.84 -25.24 6.13
C GLY A 251 -13.47 -25.28 7.61
N VAL A 252 -14.08 -26.17 8.38
CA VAL A 252 -13.74 -26.37 9.81
C VAL A 252 -12.32 -26.89 9.98
N VAL A 253 -11.90 -27.86 9.16
CA VAL A 253 -10.52 -28.40 9.20
C VAL A 253 -9.51 -27.31 8.82
N LEU A 254 -9.78 -26.54 7.77
CA LEU A 254 -8.91 -25.44 7.35
C LEU A 254 -8.84 -24.35 8.42
N ALA A 255 -9.97 -23.98 9.02
CA ALA A 255 -10.01 -23.00 10.10
C ALA A 255 -9.24 -23.52 11.33
N GLY A 256 -9.41 -24.79 11.70
CA GLY A 256 -8.66 -25.42 12.78
C GLY A 256 -7.15 -25.47 12.50
N ALA A 257 -6.75 -25.82 11.29
CA ALA A 257 -5.35 -25.81 10.86
C ALA A 257 -4.75 -24.39 10.88
N LEU A 258 -5.51 -23.38 10.44
CA LEU A 258 -5.10 -21.99 10.50
C LEU A 258 -4.94 -21.50 11.95
N VAL A 259 -5.89 -21.83 12.83
CA VAL A 259 -5.82 -21.49 14.25
C VAL A 259 -4.61 -22.17 14.89
N ALA A 260 -4.38 -23.46 14.61
CA ALA A 260 -3.21 -24.19 15.12
C ALA A 260 -1.91 -23.58 14.60
N PHE A 261 -1.83 -23.25 13.31
CA PHE A 261 -0.68 -22.57 12.72
C PHE A 261 -0.40 -21.22 13.40
N VAL A 262 -1.43 -20.38 13.56
CA VAL A 262 -1.32 -19.08 14.24
C VAL A 262 -0.89 -19.27 15.68
N TYR A 263 -1.49 -20.23 16.39
CA TYR A 263 -1.19 -20.54 17.79
C TYR A 263 0.30 -20.91 17.98
N VAL A 264 0.82 -21.80 17.12
CA VAL A 264 2.21 -22.26 17.19
C VAL A 264 3.17 -21.18 16.67
N HIS A 265 2.88 -20.59 15.51
CA HIS A 265 3.78 -19.64 14.84
C HIS A 265 3.99 -18.35 15.63
N TYR A 266 2.94 -17.87 16.31
CA TYR A 266 3.00 -16.66 17.14
C TYR A 266 3.21 -16.96 18.63
N ASP A 267 3.47 -18.20 19.00
CA ASP A 267 3.67 -18.65 20.39
C ASP A 267 2.58 -18.10 21.36
N LEU A 268 1.33 -18.24 20.96
CA LEU A 268 0.19 -17.69 21.72
C LEU A 268 0.02 -18.32 23.11
N ALA A 269 0.71 -19.45 23.37
CA ALA A 269 0.78 -20.04 24.70
C ALA A 269 1.56 -19.16 25.69
N ARG A 270 2.58 -18.44 25.21
CA ARG A 270 3.45 -17.57 26.03
C ARG A 270 3.15 -16.09 25.86
N ARG A 271 2.69 -15.70 24.68
CA ARG A 271 2.32 -14.31 24.34
C ARG A 271 0.86 -14.25 23.89
N PRO A 272 -0.04 -13.73 24.71
CA PRO A 272 -1.45 -13.59 24.34
C PRO A 272 -1.61 -12.68 23.11
N ILE A 273 -2.74 -12.80 22.40
CA ILE A 273 -3.05 -11.98 21.21
C ILE A 273 -2.95 -10.48 21.49
N SER A 274 -3.29 -10.06 22.72
CA SER A 274 -3.15 -8.66 23.17
C SER A 274 -1.75 -8.07 22.95
N ASP A 275 -0.72 -8.90 23.04
CA ASP A 275 0.68 -8.49 22.91
C ASP A 275 1.18 -8.47 21.45
N HIS A 276 0.34 -8.93 20.53
CA HIS A 276 0.60 -8.86 19.10
C HIS A 276 -0.14 -7.66 18.48
N LEU A 277 0.34 -7.20 17.33
CA LEU A 277 -0.26 -6.06 16.61
C LEU A 277 -0.37 -4.80 17.49
N THR A 278 0.73 -4.44 18.17
CA THR A 278 0.83 -3.27 19.04
C THR A 278 1.47 -2.07 18.38
N GLY A 279 1.99 -2.21 17.15
CA GLY A 279 2.61 -1.13 16.39
C GLY A 279 1.64 0.03 16.11
N VAL A 280 2.18 1.17 15.70
CA VAL A 280 1.42 2.41 15.43
C VAL A 280 0.26 2.19 14.45
N GLN A 281 0.47 1.34 13.43
CA GLN A 281 -0.55 0.98 12.44
C GLN A 281 -1.78 0.28 13.06
N ALA A 282 -1.58 -0.47 14.15
CA ALA A 282 -2.63 -1.26 14.79
C ALA A 282 -3.35 -0.54 15.93
N ARG A 283 -2.86 0.64 16.36
CA ARG A 283 -3.51 1.41 17.42
C ARG A 283 -4.81 2.01 16.90
N PRO A 284 -5.92 1.91 17.65
CA PRO A 284 -7.15 2.61 17.30
C PRO A 284 -6.91 4.13 17.38
N THR A 285 -7.47 4.86 16.43
CA THR A 285 -7.36 6.33 16.35
C THR A 285 -8.70 6.99 16.48
N GLU A 286 -9.76 6.20 16.49
CA GLU A 286 -11.14 6.64 16.56
C GLU A 286 -11.89 5.87 17.64
N THR A 287 -13.07 6.37 17.98
CA THR A 287 -14.09 5.55 18.64
C THR A 287 -14.79 4.68 17.59
N ILE A 288 -15.49 3.62 18.02
CA ILE A 288 -16.33 2.82 17.09
C ILE A 288 -17.30 3.71 16.31
N TRP A 289 -17.96 4.65 16.98
CA TRP A 289 -18.90 5.58 16.34
C TRP A 289 -18.21 6.56 15.39
N GLY A 290 -17.02 7.07 15.75
CA GLY A 290 -16.20 7.89 14.87
C GLY A 290 -15.82 7.15 13.59
N ALA A 291 -15.39 5.89 13.72
CA ALA A 291 -15.05 5.05 12.57
C ALA A 291 -16.28 4.72 11.69
N ILE A 292 -17.46 4.49 12.29
CA ILE A 292 -18.71 4.34 11.53
C ILE A 292 -19.03 5.62 10.76
N LEU A 293 -18.94 6.77 11.41
CA LEU A 293 -19.16 8.07 10.76
C LEU A 293 -18.19 8.30 9.60
N GLN A 294 -16.93 7.92 9.73
CA GLN A 294 -15.95 7.99 8.64
C GLN A 294 -16.38 7.15 7.43
N VAL A 295 -16.84 5.93 7.64
CA VAL A 295 -17.36 5.08 6.56
C VAL A 295 -18.60 5.71 5.93
N VAL A 296 -19.60 6.10 6.73
CA VAL A 296 -20.88 6.63 6.23
C VAL A 296 -20.72 7.97 5.51
N SER A 297 -19.89 8.86 6.02
CA SER A 297 -19.66 10.20 5.46
C SER A 297 -18.53 10.27 4.42
N LEU A 298 -17.84 9.14 4.18
CA LEU A 298 -16.66 9.06 3.33
C LEU A 298 -15.52 10.00 3.75
N SER A 299 -15.39 10.28 5.07
CA SER A 299 -14.30 11.04 5.64
C SER A 299 -13.10 10.12 5.88
N ALA A 300 -12.03 10.30 5.10
CA ALA A 300 -10.87 9.42 5.13
C ALA A 300 -9.76 9.94 6.06
N PRO A 301 -9.11 9.07 6.85
CA PRO A 301 -7.82 9.42 7.44
C PRO A 301 -6.79 9.59 6.31
N THR A 302 -5.98 10.65 6.36
CA THR A 302 -5.03 10.94 5.27
C THR A 302 -3.73 10.15 5.35
N GLY A 303 -3.39 9.68 6.56
CA GLY A 303 -2.09 9.05 6.86
C GLY A 303 -1.12 9.99 7.56
N ALA A 304 -1.28 11.30 7.46
CA ALA A 304 -0.57 12.24 8.31
C ALA A 304 -1.20 12.26 9.72
N PRO A 305 -0.40 12.46 10.79
CA PRO A 305 -0.92 12.48 12.17
C PRO A 305 -2.05 13.51 12.33
N ASN A 306 -3.14 13.08 12.98
CA ASN A 306 -4.30 13.90 13.33
C ASN A 306 -4.96 14.64 12.16
N LEU A 307 -4.80 14.12 10.92
CA LEU A 307 -5.35 14.73 9.72
C LEU A 307 -6.29 13.75 9.00
N SER A 308 -7.56 14.13 8.90
CA SER A 308 -8.58 13.45 8.10
C SER A 308 -9.17 14.40 7.06
N THR A 309 -9.75 13.85 6.01
CA THR A 309 -10.51 14.65 5.05
C THR A 309 -11.83 15.09 5.66
N TRP A 310 -12.38 16.20 5.17
CA TRP A 310 -13.76 16.58 5.50
C TRP A 310 -14.74 15.53 4.95
N PRO A 311 -15.93 15.38 5.58
CA PRO A 311 -17.01 14.54 5.08
C PRO A 311 -17.40 14.89 3.64
N LEU A 312 -17.53 13.87 2.78
CA LEU A 312 -17.96 14.01 1.38
C LEU A 312 -19.49 13.92 1.30
N LEU A 313 -20.21 14.82 2.00
CA LEU A 313 -21.66 14.72 2.18
C LEU A 313 -22.44 14.52 0.87
N PRO A 314 -22.19 15.26 -0.24
CA PRO A 314 -22.92 15.03 -1.49
C PRO A 314 -22.73 13.60 -2.03
N LEU A 315 -21.49 13.09 -2.05
CA LEU A 315 -21.20 11.74 -2.51
C LEU A 315 -21.74 10.68 -1.55
N ALA A 316 -21.66 10.91 -0.25
CA ALA A 316 -22.18 10.00 0.78
C ALA A 316 -23.71 9.87 0.70
N VAL A 317 -24.44 10.97 0.53
CA VAL A 317 -25.90 10.96 0.35
C VAL A 317 -26.27 10.18 -0.91
N VAL A 318 -25.60 10.45 -2.04
CA VAL A 318 -25.87 9.72 -3.28
C VAL A 318 -25.53 8.25 -3.14
N LEU A 319 -24.44 7.90 -2.45
CA LEU A 319 -24.08 6.50 -2.14
C LEU A 319 -25.19 5.80 -1.36
N LEU A 320 -25.73 6.42 -0.31
CA LEU A 320 -26.83 5.88 0.50
C LEU A 320 -28.12 5.72 -0.32
N ILE A 321 -28.46 6.70 -1.16
CA ILE A 321 -29.61 6.62 -2.08
C ILE A 321 -29.39 5.44 -3.06
N CYS A 322 -28.22 5.33 -3.67
CA CYS A 322 -27.90 4.23 -4.58
C CYS A 322 -27.98 2.88 -3.88
N ALA A 323 -27.41 2.76 -2.67
CA ALA A 323 -27.46 1.54 -1.87
C ALA A 323 -28.90 1.12 -1.52
N GLY A 324 -29.68 2.07 -1.01
CA GLY A 324 -31.10 1.83 -0.69
C GLY A 324 -31.91 1.42 -1.93
N TRP A 325 -31.73 2.13 -3.05
CA TRP A 325 -32.42 1.79 -4.30
C TRP A 325 -32.07 0.39 -4.81
N VAL A 326 -30.79 0.04 -4.81
CA VAL A 326 -30.29 -1.29 -5.25
C VAL A 326 -30.87 -2.41 -4.39
N LEU A 327 -30.95 -2.23 -3.08
CA LEU A 327 -31.50 -3.23 -2.15
C LEU A 327 -33.03 -3.36 -2.31
N VAL A 328 -33.76 -2.25 -2.34
CA VAL A 328 -35.23 -2.24 -2.48
C VAL A 328 -35.66 -2.85 -3.82
N THR A 329 -34.98 -2.49 -4.90
CA THR A 329 -35.28 -3.02 -6.25
C THR A 329 -34.63 -4.37 -6.54
N ARG A 330 -33.89 -4.93 -5.58
CA ARG A 330 -33.24 -6.25 -5.67
C ARG A 330 -32.34 -6.41 -6.90
N GLN A 331 -31.58 -5.36 -7.22
CA GLN A 331 -30.69 -5.36 -8.38
C GLN A 331 -29.59 -6.42 -8.24
N ALA A 332 -29.07 -6.86 -9.39
CA ALA A 332 -27.95 -7.81 -9.45
C ALA A 332 -26.66 -7.26 -8.82
N THR A 333 -26.53 -5.94 -8.72
CA THR A 333 -25.43 -5.22 -8.07
C THR A 333 -25.56 -5.10 -6.55
N GLY A 334 -26.60 -5.68 -5.94
CA GLY A 334 -26.83 -5.65 -4.47
C GLY A 334 -25.65 -6.17 -3.63
N TRP A 335 -24.87 -7.09 -4.19
CA TRP A 335 -23.68 -7.59 -3.53
C TRP A 335 -22.64 -6.49 -3.22
N LEU A 336 -22.60 -5.40 -4.00
CA LEU A 336 -21.71 -4.25 -3.75
C LEU A 336 -22.04 -3.59 -2.41
N VAL A 337 -23.33 -3.49 -2.06
CA VAL A 337 -23.76 -2.92 -0.78
C VAL A 337 -23.30 -3.81 0.37
N TRP A 338 -23.50 -5.12 0.26
CA TRP A 338 -23.07 -6.07 1.29
C TRP A 338 -21.55 -6.12 1.43
N ALA A 339 -20.82 -6.02 0.30
CA ALA A 339 -19.37 -5.93 0.31
C ALA A 339 -18.89 -4.62 0.97
N TYR A 340 -19.57 -3.50 0.71
CA TYR A 340 -19.26 -2.22 1.35
C TYR A 340 -19.47 -2.27 2.87
N LEU A 341 -20.59 -2.84 3.31
CA LEU A 341 -20.87 -3.03 4.74
C LEU A 341 -19.85 -3.97 5.39
N TRP A 342 -19.48 -5.04 4.71
CA TRP A 342 -18.51 -6.01 5.20
C TRP A 342 -17.11 -5.39 5.36
N VAL A 343 -16.58 -4.78 4.31
CA VAL A 343 -15.27 -4.11 4.34
C VAL A 343 -15.29 -2.92 5.30
N GLY A 344 -16.40 -2.16 5.33
CA GLY A 344 -16.61 -1.08 6.29
C GLY A 344 -16.57 -1.55 7.74
N THR A 345 -17.17 -2.71 8.05
CA THR A 345 -17.08 -3.33 9.39
C THR A 345 -15.65 -3.67 9.77
N LEU A 346 -14.86 -4.27 8.85
CA LEU A 346 -13.45 -4.55 9.10
C LEU A 346 -12.66 -3.26 9.35
N TYR A 347 -12.95 -2.21 8.60
CA TYR A 347 -12.35 -0.90 8.82
C TYR A 347 -12.71 -0.33 10.21
N VAL A 348 -14.00 -0.37 10.59
CA VAL A 348 -14.46 0.11 11.89
C VAL A 348 -13.79 -0.63 13.05
N LEU A 349 -13.63 -1.94 12.93
CA LEU A 349 -12.92 -2.75 13.92
C LEU A 349 -11.43 -2.35 13.99
N ALA A 350 -10.78 -2.13 12.86
CA ALA A 350 -9.37 -1.74 12.86
C ALA A 350 -9.13 -0.34 13.43
N ALA A 351 -9.99 0.63 13.07
CA ALA A 351 -9.83 2.04 13.44
C ALA A 351 -10.35 2.35 14.85
N GLY A 352 -11.41 1.65 15.29
CA GLY A 352 -12.16 2.00 16.50
C GLY A 352 -12.01 1.03 17.67
N SER A 353 -11.37 -0.14 17.51
CA SER A 353 -11.29 -1.16 18.56
C SER A 353 -9.87 -1.68 18.75
N ASN A 354 -9.51 -1.99 20.00
CA ASN A 354 -8.27 -2.69 20.33
C ASN A 354 -8.52 -4.10 20.89
N SER A 355 -9.75 -4.61 20.75
CA SER A 355 -10.11 -5.95 21.22
C SER A 355 -9.36 -7.04 20.46
N ASP A 356 -9.18 -8.20 21.10
CA ASP A 356 -8.56 -9.37 20.47
C ASP A 356 -9.36 -9.86 19.25
N ALA A 357 -10.70 -9.76 19.30
CA ALA A 357 -11.55 -10.06 18.15
C ALA A 357 -11.22 -9.13 16.94
N ALA A 358 -11.02 -7.83 17.17
CA ALA A 358 -10.61 -6.90 16.12
C ALA A 358 -9.23 -7.28 15.57
N LYS A 359 -8.27 -7.65 16.43
CA LYS A 359 -6.92 -8.09 16.03
C LYS A 359 -6.97 -9.35 15.17
N VAL A 360 -7.78 -10.35 15.56
CA VAL A 360 -7.94 -11.59 14.78
C VAL A 360 -8.59 -11.32 13.43
N LEU A 361 -9.73 -10.61 13.40
CA LEU A 361 -10.48 -10.37 12.17
C LEU A 361 -9.75 -9.48 11.16
N THR A 362 -8.93 -8.55 11.64
CA THR A 362 -8.22 -7.59 10.79
C THR A 362 -6.70 -7.85 10.70
N GLY A 363 -6.21 -8.88 11.37
CA GLY A 363 -4.78 -9.21 11.47
C GLY A 363 -4.11 -9.47 10.13
N MET A 364 -4.85 -10.03 9.14
CA MET A 364 -4.35 -10.21 7.78
C MET A 364 -3.93 -8.89 7.13
N TRP A 365 -4.46 -7.75 7.58
CA TRP A 365 -4.05 -6.40 7.18
C TRP A 365 -3.23 -5.68 8.24
N TYR A 366 -2.61 -6.43 9.20
CA TYR A 366 -1.89 -5.87 10.36
C TYR A 366 -2.75 -4.96 11.27
N LYS A 367 -4.08 -5.14 11.23
CA LYS A 367 -5.04 -4.24 11.88
C LYS A 367 -4.87 -2.78 11.40
N ASP A 368 -4.32 -2.60 10.19
CA ASP A 368 -4.06 -1.29 9.61
C ASP A 368 -5.31 -0.76 8.91
N ARG A 369 -5.86 0.31 9.45
CA ARG A 369 -7.05 1.00 8.92
C ARG A 369 -6.85 1.52 7.49
N PHE A 370 -5.65 1.94 7.11
CA PHE A 370 -5.39 2.47 5.76
C PHE A 370 -5.44 1.38 4.70
N ARG A 371 -4.94 0.20 5.00
CA ARG A 371 -5.01 -0.96 4.10
C ARG A 371 -6.45 -1.42 3.88
N LEU A 372 -7.29 -1.32 4.91
CA LEU A 372 -8.71 -1.69 4.82
C LEU A 372 -9.53 -0.58 4.15
N SER A 373 -9.32 0.69 4.50
CA SER A 373 -10.03 1.80 3.89
C SER A 373 -9.76 1.94 2.40
N ALA A 374 -8.56 1.58 1.94
CA ALA A 374 -8.21 1.58 0.51
C ALA A 374 -9.09 0.64 -0.35
N LEU A 375 -9.78 -0.32 0.27
CA LEU A 375 -10.71 -1.22 -0.42
C LEU A 375 -12.09 -0.59 -0.64
N LEU A 376 -12.49 0.42 0.14
CA LEU A 376 -13.83 1.04 0.05
C LEU A 376 -14.12 1.66 -1.34
N PRO A 377 -13.20 2.38 -1.98
CA PRO A 377 -13.44 2.94 -3.32
C PRO A 377 -13.67 1.90 -4.40
N VAL A 378 -13.12 0.68 -4.27
CA VAL A 378 -13.39 -0.46 -5.17
C VAL A 378 -14.88 -0.79 -5.21
N LEU A 379 -15.63 -0.43 -4.16
CA LEU A 379 -17.06 -0.69 -3.98
C LEU A 379 -17.92 0.55 -4.20
N VAL A 380 -17.50 1.71 -3.66
CA VAL A 380 -18.21 2.99 -3.78
C VAL A 380 -18.34 3.39 -5.24
N VAL A 381 -17.24 3.37 -5.99
CA VAL A 381 -17.23 3.83 -7.39
C VAL A 381 -18.16 3.00 -8.28
N PRO A 382 -18.07 1.65 -8.30
CA PRO A 382 -19.01 0.84 -9.07
C PRO A 382 -20.46 0.97 -8.58
N LEU A 383 -20.71 1.04 -7.27
CA LEU A 383 -22.07 1.15 -6.74
C LEU A 383 -22.75 2.44 -7.22
N VAL A 384 -22.09 3.57 -7.12
CA VAL A 384 -22.63 4.87 -7.56
C VAL A 384 -22.74 4.93 -9.08
N SER A 385 -21.65 4.64 -9.80
CA SER A 385 -21.61 4.79 -11.27
C SER A 385 -22.53 3.85 -12.01
N THR A 386 -22.78 2.62 -11.51
CA THR A 386 -23.73 1.67 -12.13
C THR A 386 -25.18 1.97 -11.80
N THR A 387 -25.45 2.69 -10.70
CA THR A 387 -26.81 2.93 -10.24
C THR A 387 -27.36 4.25 -10.78
N LEU A 388 -26.55 5.30 -10.91
CA LEU A 388 -27.01 6.60 -11.41
C LEU A 388 -27.70 6.53 -12.78
N PRO A 389 -27.21 5.81 -13.82
CA PRO A 389 -27.92 5.71 -15.10
C PRO A 389 -29.30 5.05 -14.99
N ARG A 390 -29.49 4.17 -14.01
CA ARG A 390 -30.78 3.49 -13.74
C ARG A 390 -31.74 4.40 -13.00
N LEU A 391 -31.25 5.16 -12.03
CA LEU A 391 -32.07 6.18 -11.34
C LEU A 391 -32.57 7.25 -12.31
N CYS A 392 -31.74 7.65 -13.26
CA CYS A 392 -32.06 8.64 -14.27
C CYS A 392 -32.88 8.10 -15.46
N ALA A 393 -33.16 6.78 -15.52
CA ALA A 393 -33.72 6.10 -16.69
C ALA A 393 -35.06 6.68 -17.19
N ARG A 394 -35.83 7.33 -16.30
CA ARG A 394 -37.12 7.97 -16.63
C ARG A 394 -37.00 9.44 -17.05
N THR A 395 -35.79 10.02 -17.05
CA THR A 395 -35.57 11.40 -17.48
C THR A 395 -35.37 11.48 -19.00
N ARG A 396 -35.47 12.69 -19.56
CA ARG A 396 -35.30 12.94 -21.01
C ARG A 396 -33.85 12.62 -21.47
N TRP A 397 -32.83 12.79 -20.58
CA TRP A 397 -31.42 12.66 -20.90
C TRP A 397 -30.69 11.79 -19.87
N PRO A 398 -31.08 10.50 -19.73
CA PRO A 398 -30.64 9.69 -18.59
C PRO A 398 -29.13 9.53 -18.47
N GLN A 399 -28.45 9.34 -19.59
CA GLN A 399 -27.00 9.17 -19.58
C GLN A 399 -26.25 10.49 -19.30
N ALA A 400 -26.71 11.60 -19.92
CA ALA A 400 -26.09 12.90 -19.70
C ALA A 400 -26.25 13.37 -18.24
N ILE A 401 -27.42 13.17 -17.65
CA ILE A 401 -27.67 13.49 -16.25
C ILE A 401 -26.82 12.61 -15.34
N ALA A 402 -26.71 11.31 -15.61
CA ALA A 402 -25.93 10.39 -14.79
C ALA A 402 -24.43 10.73 -14.76
N TRP A 403 -23.80 10.93 -15.93
CA TRP A 403 -22.38 11.29 -15.95
C TRP A 403 -22.15 12.74 -15.50
N GLY A 404 -23.08 13.68 -15.78
CA GLY A 404 -23.03 15.05 -15.28
C GLY A 404 -23.11 15.12 -13.76
N THR A 405 -24.02 14.33 -13.14
CA THR A 405 -24.07 14.16 -11.68
C THR A 405 -22.75 13.61 -11.14
N SER A 406 -22.19 12.59 -11.80
CA SER A 406 -20.88 12.04 -11.40
C SER A 406 -19.76 13.09 -11.50
N ALA A 407 -19.79 13.97 -12.51
CA ALA A 407 -18.83 15.06 -12.66
C ALA A 407 -18.93 16.09 -11.52
N VAL A 408 -20.15 16.49 -11.16
CA VAL A 408 -20.41 17.40 -10.04
C VAL A 408 -19.96 16.77 -8.72
N LEU A 409 -20.28 15.50 -8.48
CA LEU A 409 -19.85 14.77 -7.30
C LEU A 409 -18.32 14.65 -7.23
N ALA A 410 -17.66 14.31 -8.33
CA ALA A 410 -16.21 14.21 -8.38
C ALA A 410 -15.55 15.56 -8.11
N PHE A 411 -16.00 16.62 -8.79
CA PHE A 411 -15.47 17.97 -8.60
C PHE A 411 -15.64 18.47 -7.17
N SER A 412 -16.84 18.33 -6.59
CA SER A 412 -17.08 18.72 -5.19
C SER A 412 -16.22 17.92 -4.22
N SER A 413 -16.04 16.62 -4.47
CA SER A 413 -15.19 15.76 -3.66
C SER A 413 -13.72 16.17 -3.76
N TRP A 414 -13.19 16.40 -4.97
CA TRP A 414 -11.81 16.87 -5.16
C TRP A 414 -11.54 18.17 -4.40
N MET A 415 -12.46 19.14 -4.47
CA MET A 415 -12.33 20.40 -3.74
C MET A 415 -12.35 20.19 -2.23
N THR A 416 -13.14 19.23 -1.74
CA THR A 416 -13.27 18.94 -0.31
C THR A 416 -12.03 18.21 0.23
N ILE A 417 -11.45 17.25 -0.52
CA ILE A 417 -10.30 16.47 -0.04
C ILE A 417 -8.95 17.16 -0.29
N ALA A 418 -8.86 18.06 -1.27
CA ALA A 418 -7.60 18.68 -1.69
C ALA A 418 -6.80 19.35 -0.55
N PRO A 419 -7.42 20.12 0.38
CA PRO A 419 -6.66 20.72 1.47
C PRO A 419 -6.00 19.67 2.37
N SER A 420 -6.75 18.64 2.78
CA SER A 420 -6.25 17.62 3.69
C SER A 420 -5.22 16.69 3.04
N ILE A 421 -5.47 16.23 1.81
CA ILE A 421 -4.52 15.41 1.07
C ILE A 421 -3.25 16.20 0.76
N GLY A 422 -3.38 17.42 0.25
CA GLY A 422 -2.23 18.29 -0.01
C GLY A 422 -1.41 18.60 1.23
N GLN A 423 -2.04 18.81 2.39
CA GLN A 423 -1.35 19.00 3.65
C GLN A 423 -0.64 17.69 4.10
N GLY A 424 -1.29 16.54 3.94
CA GLY A 424 -0.69 15.23 4.22
C GLY A 424 0.57 15.01 3.37
N MET A 425 0.50 15.24 2.07
CA MET A 425 1.65 15.16 1.17
C MET A 425 2.75 16.14 1.56
N ARG A 426 2.40 17.40 1.85
CA ARG A 426 3.35 18.41 2.30
C ARG A 426 4.11 17.98 3.55
N VAL A 427 3.41 17.44 4.56
CA VAL A 427 4.04 17.00 5.82
C VAL A 427 4.95 15.82 5.59
N THR A 428 4.49 14.84 4.81
CA THR A 428 5.20 13.58 4.60
C THR A 428 6.39 13.71 3.64
N TYR A 429 6.28 14.55 2.60
CA TYR A 429 7.31 14.72 1.55
C TYR A 429 8.19 15.95 1.74
N ARG A 430 8.05 16.69 2.84
CA ARG A 430 8.85 17.89 3.08
C ARG A 430 10.34 17.58 3.19
N LEU A 431 11.16 18.44 2.59
CA LEU A 431 12.60 18.49 2.81
C LEU A 431 12.92 19.85 3.42
N PRO A 432 12.85 20.03 4.75
CA PRO A 432 13.12 21.30 5.40
C PRO A 432 14.60 21.64 5.30
N ALA A 433 14.94 22.93 5.31
CA ALA A 433 16.33 23.37 5.27
C ALA A 433 17.12 22.85 6.47
N LYS A 434 16.51 22.85 7.66
CA LYS A 434 17.02 22.30 8.92
C LYS A 434 15.86 21.78 9.75
N ASP A 435 15.95 20.51 10.18
CA ASP A 435 14.97 19.88 11.05
C ASP A 435 15.60 18.64 11.70
N SER A 436 15.42 18.44 12.99
CA SER A 436 15.97 17.29 13.72
C SER A 436 15.01 16.09 13.79
N THR A 437 13.78 16.23 13.29
CA THR A 437 12.72 15.22 13.41
C THR A 437 12.39 14.52 12.08
N THR A 438 12.89 15.03 10.96
CA THR A 438 12.79 14.37 9.65
C THR A 438 13.93 13.41 9.45
N LEU A 439 13.74 12.40 8.59
CA LEU A 439 14.77 11.43 8.26
C LEU A 439 16.02 12.13 7.69
N VAL A 440 15.84 13.11 6.81
CA VAL A 440 16.89 13.93 6.25
C VAL A 440 16.41 15.38 6.08
N ASP A 441 17.28 16.35 6.28
CA ASP A 441 17.04 17.75 5.95
C ASP A 441 17.89 18.22 4.76
N GLY A 442 17.72 19.47 4.34
CA GLY A 442 18.44 20.04 3.21
C GLY A 442 19.96 20.08 3.42
N GLN A 443 20.44 20.31 4.64
CA GLN A 443 21.87 20.32 4.96
C GLN A 443 22.47 18.92 4.83
N GLN A 444 21.81 17.89 5.36
CA GLN A 444 22.27 16.53 5.23
C GLN A 444 22.15 16.01 3.79
N ALA A 445 21.06 16.29 3.11
CA ALA A 445 20.91 15.93 1.70
C ALA A 445 22.03 16.52 0.83
N ALA A 446 22.44 17.76 1.10
CA ALA A 446 23.57 18.39 0.43
C ALA A 446 24.91 17.70 0.73
N LEU A 447 25.11 17.18 1.96
CA LEU A 447 26.29 16.40 2.32
C LEU A 447 26.27 15.02 1.65
N LEU A 448 25.13 14.34 1.66
CA LEU A 448 24.97 13.02 1.02
C LEU A 448 25.26 13.09 -0.48
N ARG A 449 24.79 14.14 -1.18
CA ARG A 449 25.08 14.35 -2.62
C ARG A 449 26.57 14.59 -2.92
N GLN A 450 27.39 14.93 -1.93
CA GLN A 450 28.85 15.10 -2.08
C GLN A 450 29.62 13.78 -1.87
N LEU A 451 28.98 12.71 -1.37
CA LEU A 451 29.64 11.43 -1.09
C LEU A 451 30.40 10.85 -2.29
N PRO A 452 29.92 10.95 -3.55
CA PRO A 452 30.67 10.44 -4.69
C PRO A 452 32.08 11.06 -4.86
N ALA A 453 32.25 12.31 -4.44
CA ALA A 453 33.55 13.00 -4.46
C ALA A 453 34.39 12.76 -3.20
N LEU A 454 33.76 12.41 -2.07
CA LEU A 454 34.43 12.32 -0.78
C LEU A 454 34.77 10.86 -0.38
N VAL A 455 33.97 9.91 -0.84
CA VAL A 455 34.07 8.48 -0.48
C VAL A 455 34.39 7.68 -1.74
N PRO A 456 35.49 6.90 -1.78
CA PRO A 456 35.82 6.06 -2.94
C PRO A 456 34.73 5.02 -3.24
N ARG A 457 34.62 4.62 -4.51
CA ARG A 457 33.76 3.51 -4.91
C ARG A 457 34.18 2.22 -4.18
N GLY A 458 33.20 1.38 -3.83
CA GLY A 458 33.42 0.13 -3.08
C GLY A 458 33.58 0.31 -1.56
N GLN A 459 33.62 1.55 -1.05
CA GLN A 459 33.51 1.84 0.38
C GLN A 459 32.06 2.06 0.77
N ARG A 460 31.65 1.41 1.86
CA ARG A 460 30.33 1.61 2.46
C ARG A 460 30.35 2.73 3.49
N VAL A 461 29.23 3.40 3.65
CA VAL A 461 29.06 4.44 4.67
C VAL A 461 28.38 3.87 5.89
N LEU A 462 29.04 3.94 7.04
CA LEU A 462 28.48 3.61 8.34
C LEU A 462 27.78 4.85 8.90
N GLY A 463 26.67 4.66 9.56
CA GLY A 463 25.96 5.70 10.31
C GLY A 463 24.73 5.09 10.98
N ASP A 464 24.12 5.85 11.87
CA ASP A 464 22.83 5.48 12.45
C ASP A 464 21.75 5.60 11.35
N PRO A 465 21.04 4.51 11.00
CA PRO A 465 20.03 4.58 9.95
C PRO A 465 18.85 5.51 10.27
N TRP A 466 18.58 5.76 11.55
CA TRP A 466 17.52 6.65 12.02
C TRP A 466 17.82 8.13 11.77
N ASN A 467 19.07 8.49 11.59
CA ASN A 467 19.51 9.86 11.29
C ASN A 467 19.64 10.15 9.78
N GLY A 468 19.12 9.27 8.90
CA GLY A 468 19.15 9.43 7.46
C GLY A 468 20.41 8.95 6.76
N SER A 469 21.41 8.41 7.47
CA SER A 469 22.61 7.82 6.88
C SER A 469 22.30 6.64 5.94
N SER A 470 21.18 5.95 6.17
CA SER A 470 20.63 4.90 5.30
C SER A 470 20.35 5.37 3.87
N LEU A 471 20.16 6.68 3.64
CA LEU A 471 19.93 7.27 2.32
C LEU A 471 21.20 7.62 1.56
N SER A 472 22.39 7.22 2.05
CA SER A 472 23.65 7.43 1.37
C SER A 472 23.72 6.76 -0.01
N TRP A 473 22.97 5.69 -0.23
CA TRP A 473 22.85 5.06 -1.55
C TRP A 473 22.03 5.92 -2.51
N VAL A 474 20.81 6.23 -2.12
CA VAL A 474 19.82 6.94 -2.94
C VAL A 474 20.26 8.37 -3.30
N LEU A 475 20.87 9.09 -2.35
CA LEU A 475 21.26 10.48 -2.51
C LEU A 475 22.73 10.68 -2.85
N GLY A 476 23.57 9.67 -2.60
CA GLY A 476 25.02 9.81 -2.67
C GLY A 476 25.74 8.64 -3.34
N ASP A 477 25.05 7.75 -4.03
CA ASP A 477 25.66 6.61 -4.77
C ASP A 477 26.71 5.87 -3.93
N ARG A 478 26.47 5.75 -2.61
CA ARG A 478 27.34 4.98 -1.68
C ARG A 478 26.50 4.12 -0.76
N GLU A 479 26.73 2.81 -0.85
CA GLU A 479 26.00 1.82 -0.10
C GLU A 479 26.09 2.05 1.41
N PRO A 480 24.98 2.14 2.16
CA PRO A 480 25.01 2.21 3.62
C PRO A 480 25.31 0.82 4.24
N VAL A 481 25.92 0.81 5.41
CA VAL A 481 26.03 -0.44 6.21
C VAL A 481 24.66 -0.91 6.67
N PHE A 482 23.77 0.03 6.99
CA PHE A 482 22.40 -0.24 7.43
C PHE A 482 21.41 0.38 6.43
N PRO A 483 20.93 -0.39 5.45
CA PRO A 483 20.03 0.12 4.40
C PRO A 483 18.57 0.31 4.86
N HIS A 484 18.28 0.03 6.13
CA HIS A 484 16.97 0.26 6.75
C HIS A 484 17.14 0.55 8.25
N LEU A 485 16.11 1.14 8.88
CA LEU A 485 16.13 1.55 10.28
C LEU A 485 16.22 0.36 11.25
N SER A 486 15.72 -0.79 10.84
CA SER A 486 15.84 -2.04 11.60
C SER A 486 16.04 -3.24 10.67
N GLY A 487 16.69 -4.29 11.19
CA GLY A 487 16.92 -5.52 10.45
C GLY A 487 17.54 -6.60 11.34
N ALA A 488 17.63 -7.81 10.82
CA ALA A 488 18.37 -8.91 11.41
C ALA A 488 19.81 -8.90 10.86
N TRP A 489 20.63 -8.04 11.44
CA TRP A 489 21.98 -7.71 10.96
C TRP A 489 22.98 -8.85 11.16
N THR A 490 24.03 -8.88 10.35
CA THR A 490 25.17 -9.79 10.51
C THR A 490 25.94 -9.49 11.79
N PRO A 491 26.73 -10.46 12.33
CA PRO A 491 27.59 -10.23 13.51
C PRO A 491 28.52 -9.01 13.34
N ASP A 492 29.07 -8.79 12.14
CA ASP A 492 29.95 -7.64 11.86
C ASP A 492 29.18 -6.31 11.91
N GLN A 493 27.96 -6.27 11.33
CA GLN A 493 27.10 -5.09 11.43
C GLN A 493 26.71 -4.80 12.89
N ILE A 494 26.36 -5.83 13.67
CA ILE A 494 26.05 -5.68 15.10
C ILE A 494 27.29 -5.15 15.86
N THR A 495 28.47 -5.68 15.56
CA THR A 495 29.71 -5.23 16.22
C THR A 495 29.95 -3.74 15.99
N VAL A 496 29.85 -3.25 14.74
CA VAL A 496 30.07 -1.83 14.46
C VAL A 496 28.92 -0.93 14.96
N ALA A 497 27.70 -1.45 15.05
CA ALA A 497 26.57 -0.72 15.63
C ALA A 497 26.73 -0.50 17.14
N THR A 498 27.22 -1.52 17.86
CA THR A 498 27.19 -1.55 19.34
C THR A 498 28.52 -1.26 20.02
N ARG A 499 29.65 -1.25 19.26
CA ARG A 499 30.99 -1.15 19.84
C ARG A 499 31.92 -0.19 19.10
N LEU A 500 31.43 0.71 18.23
CA LEU A 500 32.29 1.64 17.50
C LEU A 500 33.05 2.60 18.44
N ASP A 501 32.49 2.90 19.61
CA ASP A 501 33.13 3.66 20.70
C ASP A 501 34.41 2.97 21.28
N ARG A 502 34.65 1.72 20.93
CA ARG A 502 35.89 0.98 21.28
C ARG A 502 36.89 0.94 20.12
N LEU A 503 36.79 1.86 19.17
CA LEU A 503 37.67 1.97 18.03
C LEU A 503 39.16 2.13 18.48
N GLY A 504 40.03 1.22 18.08
CA GLY A 504 41.45 1.22 18.46
C GLY A 504 41.76 0.43 19.73
N THR A 505 40.77 0.05 20.54
CA THR A 505 40.95 -0.77 21.75
C THR A 505 40.40 -2.19 21.60
N ASP A 506 39.33 -2.36 20.79
CA ASP A 506 38.74 -3.67 20.48
C ASP A 506 39.14 -4.11 19.06
N PRO A 507 40.01 -5.15 18.89
CA PRO A 507 40.40 -5.64 17.56
C PRO A 507 39.22 -6.14 16.72
N ALA A 508 38.13 -6.61 17.36
CA ALA A 508 36.96 -7.08 16.66
C ALA A 508 36.26 -5.97 15.86
N VAL A 509 36.28 -4.71 16.35
CA VAL A 509 35.73 -3.55 15.65
C VAL A 509 36.48 -3.29 14.35
N CYS A 510 37.84 -3.26 14.39
CA CYS A 510 38.65 -3.05 13.20
C CYS A 510 38.51 -4.19 12.18
N ALA A 511 38.40 -5.44 12.66
CA ALA A 511 38.17 -6.60 11.80
C ALA A 511 36.80 -6.52 11.11
N ALA A 512 35.73 -6.14 11.83
CA ALA A 512 34.39 -5.96 11.28
C ALA A 512 34.37 -4.83 10.25
N LEU A 513 34.96 -3.67 10.54
CA LEU A 513 35.07 -2.54 9.61
C LEU A 513 35.77 -2.93 8.30
N THR A 514 36.83 -3.74 8.39
CA THR A 514 37.58 -4.25 7.23
C THR A 514 36.70 -5.16 6.36
N ARG A 515 36.02 -6.14 6.97
CA ARG A 515 35.10 -7.06 6.24
C ARG A 515 33.91 -6.35 5.64
N LEU A 516 33.40 -5.32 6.30
CA LEU A 516 32.30 -4.50 5.79
C LEU A 516 32.75 -3.43 4.78
N HIS A 517 34.04 -3.30 4.47
CA HIS A 517 34.60 -2.24 3.61
C HIS A 517 34.25 -0.82 4.09
N VAL A 518 34.34 -0.57 5.40
CA VAL A 518 33.96 0.72 6.02
C VAL A 518 35.21 1.49 6.46
N ARG A 519 35.35 2.71 5.95
CA ARG A 519 36.29 3.73 6.41
C ARG A 519 35.63 5.10 6.66
N TYR A 520 34.37 5.24 6.36
CA TYR A 520 33.64 6.51 6.43
C TYR A 520 32.41 6.35 7.30
N VAL A 521 32.21 7.31 8.19
CA VAL A 521 31.11 7.34 9.14
C VAL A 521 30.37 8.67 8.98
N LEU A 522 29.07 8.62 8.78
CA LEU A 522 28.20 9.77 8.81
C LEU A 522 27.52 9.86 10.17
N ASP A 523 27.77 10.94 10.89
CA ASP A 523 27.11 11.24 12.14
C ASP A 523 26.24 12.49 12.05
N SER A 524 25.09 12.44 12.70
CA SER A 524 24.10 13.51 12.75
C SER A 524 23.30 13.44 14.04
N PRO A 525 23.06 14.58 14.74
CA PRO A 525 22.31 14.61 16.00
C PRO A 525 20.79 14.54 15.81
N ARG A 526 20.33 14.11 14.63
CA ARG A 526 18.91 13.97 14.31
C ARG A 526 18.43 12.53 14.51
N SER A 527 17.14 12.37 14.65
CA SER A 527 16.47 11.08 14.56
C SER A 527 15.06 11.23 13.98
N LEU A 528 14.63 10.26 13.20
CA LEU A 528 13.27 10.21 12.66
C LEU A 528 12.26 10.31 13.81
N ASN A 529 11.26 11.20 13.67
CA ASN A 529 10.23 11.52 14.66
C ASN A 529 10.77 12.07 16.01
N GLY A 530 12.02 12.52 16.06
CA GLY A 530 12.64 13.08 17.27
C GLY A 530 13.24 12.04 18.22
N GLY A 531 13.42 10.79 17.76
CA GLY A 531 14.03 9.70 18.53
C GLY A 531 13.07 8.98 19.48
N GLY A 532 13.65 8.05 20.25
CA GLY A 532 12.94 7.30 21.28
C GLY A 532 12.36 5.95 20.85
N ASP A 533 12.64 5.51 19.61
CA ASP A 533 12.34 4.14 19.22
C ASP A 533 13.37 3.20 19.89
N PRO A 534 12.95 2.10 20.56
CA PRO A 534 13.87 1.17 21.19
C PRO A 534 14.91 0.54 20.23
N ALA A 535 14.58 0.44 18.94
CA ALA A 535 15.49 -0.09 17.93
C ALA A 535 16.66 0.86 17.62
N GLU A 536 16.53 2.15 17.91
CA GLU A 536 17.58 3.17 17.71
C GLU A 536 18.74 2.98 18.71
N ALA A 537 18.45 2.53 19.93
CA ALA A 537 19.45 2.42 21.00
C ALA A 537 20.67 1.55 20.63
N GLN A 538 20.53 0.59 19.71
CA GLN A 538 21.64 -0.26 19.27
C GLN A 538 22.75 0.51 18.52
N TYR A 539 22.46 1.71 17.97
CA TYR A 539 23.40 2.52 17.20
C TYR A 539 24.14 3.58 18.03
N ALA A 540 23.84 3.69 19.32
CA ALA A 540 24.38 4.73 20.20
C ALA A 540 25.93 4.78 20.26
N SER A 541 26.63 3.64 20.00
CA SER A 541 28.09 3.61 19.97
C SER A 541 28.67 4.44 18.82
N ILE A 542 27.92 4.64 17.73
CA ILE A 542 28.35 5.44 16.57
C ILE A 542 28.45 6.91 16.97
N HIS A 543 27.46 7.42 17.70
CA HIS A 543 27.43 8.78 18.21
C HIS A 543 28.56 9.00 19.25
N ARG A 544 28.71 8.05 20.21
CA ARG A 544 29.80 8.14 21.20
C ARG A 544 31.19 8.16 20.56
N ALA A 545 31.42 7.36 19.51
CA ALA A 545 32.70 7.39 18.79
C ALA A 545 32.99 8.75 18.14
N ALA A 546 31.98 9.50 17.73
CA ALA A 546 32.11 10.86 17.22
C ALA A 546 32.36 11.85 18.36
N GLU A 547 31.65 11.75 19.47
CA GLU A 547 31.78 12.60 20.67
C GLU A 547 33.18 12.43 21.31
N GLU A 548 33.69 11.20 21.39
CA GLU A 548 35.01 10.87 21.94
C GLU A 548 36.18 11.16 20.97
N HIS A 549 35.90 11.77 19.81
CA HIS A 549 36.88 12.14 18.79
C HIS A 549 37.76 10.96 18.32
N LEU A 550 37.17 9.76 18.25
CA LEU A 550 37.89 8.57 17.78
C LEU A 550 38.11 8.54 16.27
N MET A 551 37.46 9.44 15.53
CA MET A 551 37.46 9.55 14.07
C MET A 551 37.86 10.95 13.63
N THR A 552 38.42 11.06 12.42
CA THR A 552 38.86 12.34 11.85
C THR A 552 37.73 13.00 11.04
N PRO A 553 37.27 14.22 11.37
CA PRO A 553 36.25 14.91 10.60
C PRO A 553 36.82 15.32 9.23
N MET A 554 36.06 15.04 8.17
CA MET A 554 36.43 15.37 6.78
C MET A 554 35.60 16.49 6.20
N ARG A 555 34.29 16.42 6.39
CA ARG A 555 33.31 17.36 5.82
C ARG A 555 32.18 17.60 6.77
N ARG A 556 31.79 18.87 6.91
CA ARG A 556 30.64 19.27 7.75
C ARG A 556 29.61 19.99 6.89
N SER A 557 28.32 19.73 7.18
CA SER A 557 27.19 20.49 6.64
C SER A 557 26.17 20.70 7.77
N GLY A 558 26.15 21.89 8.34
CA GLY A 558 25.44 22.17 9.58
C GLY A 558 25.94 21.30 10.75
N SER A 559 25.04 20.57 11.37
CA SER A 559 25.36 19.61 12.44
C SER A 559 25.79 18.21 11.94
N ASN A 560 25.66 17.96 10.63
CA ASN A 560 26.01 16.67 10.04
C ASN A 560 27.50 16.61 9.69
N VAL A 561 28.18 15.54 10.05
CA VAL A 561 29.63 15.40 9.84
C VAL A 561 29.96 14.04 9.21
N LEU A 562 30.71 14.07 8.13
CA LEU A 562 31.36 12.89 7.56
C LEU A 562 32.75 12.75 8.19
N TYR A 563 32.98 11.62 8.82
CA TYR A 563 34.26 11.25 9.45
C TYR A 563 34.99 10.19 8.63
N ARG A 564 36.33 10.13 8.82
CA ARG A 564 37.17 9.03 8.35
C ARG A 564 37.78 8.29 9.53
N ILE A 565 37.84 6.98 9.41
CA ILE A 565 38.47 6.09 10.38
C ILE A 565 39.94 5.91 9.97
N ASP A 566 40.87 6.39 10.81
CA ASP A 566 42.31 6.29 10.59
C ASP A 566 42.99 5.28 11.53
N ARG A 567 42.35 4.90 12.66
CA ARG A 567 42.94 4.07 13.74
C ARG A 567 43.06 2.58 13.43
N CYS A 568 42.40 2.04 12.44
CA CYS A 568 42.48 0.64 12.04
C CYS A 568 43.50 0.40 10.92
N ARG A 569 44.51 1.23 10.76
CA ARG A 569 45.63 0.99 9.83
C ARG A 569 46.61 -0.03 10.45
N LYS A 570 46.79 -1.19 9.77
CA LYS A 570 48.04 -1.98 9.87
C LYS A 570 49.03 -1.42 8.88
#